data_136da2be084f5110e869b2358d8c9e08
#
_entry.id   136da2be084f5110e869b2358d8c9e08
#
_cell.length_a   1.000
_cell.length_b   1.000
_cell.length_c   1.000
_cell.angle_alpha   90.00
_cell.angle_beta   90.00
_cell.angle_gamma   90.00
#
_symmetry.space_group_name_H-M   'P 1'
#
loop_
_entity.id
_entity.type
_entity.pdbx_description
1 polymer ?
#
loop_
_entity_poly.entity_id
_entity_poly.type
_entity_poly.pdbx_seq_one_letter_code
_entity_poly.pdbx_strand_id
1 'polypeptide(L)'
;MTRTLVACLVASLPLDATAHDLITAETAQTYLAAVAASQKTIASKEPAAKRAPAHFELGKTLEEIRELLNRDLAAHGKVQGLPSNYLVAELQRQGAPLAWSEKRRRYGANTQYFERSLALASRGPHATDAGLRLLLGRFYDSFESDPLAVDEAWPQLAAQIALAERLAARDLPGDAREEVEFIGTILHARASLRAPDAGARRGHGTRARQAIAAFEAQYPDSLRRALMPLLRETLDKN
;
A
#
# COMPACT_ATOMS: atom_id res chain seq x y z
N MET A 1 31.32 12.70 -6.60
CA MET A 1 29.94 13.20 -6.65
C MET A 1 29.08 12.33 -5.74
N THR A 2 28.73 12.85 -4.62
CA THR A 2 28.18 12.14 -3.47
C THR A 2 26.69 11.84 -3.70
N ARG A 3 26.31 10.57 -3.82
CA ARG A 3 24.90 10.13 -3.84
C ARG A 3 24.35 10.24 -2.42
N THR A 4 23.64 11.31 -2.15
CA THR A 4 22.91 11.49 -0.90
C THR A 4 21.65 10.63 -0.94
N LEU A 5 21.60 9.63 -0.09
CA LEU A 5 20.43 8.82 0.21
C LEU A 5 19.28 9.73 0.66
N VAL A 6 18.17 9.67 -0.07
CA VAL A 6 16.87 10.07 0.44
C VAL A 6 16.40 8.93 1.35
N ALA A 7 16.77 9.01 2.61
CA ALA A 7 16.20 8.17 3.65
C ALA A 7 14.75 8.61 3.84
N CYS A 8 13.80 7.75 3.52
CA CYS A 8 12.41 7.91 3.94
C CYS A 8 12.38 8.16 5.44
N LEU A 9 11.85 9.30 5.84
CA LEU A 9 11.52 9.59 7.22
C LEU A 9 10.42 8.62 7.67
N VAL A 10 10.84 7.47 8.16
CA VAL A 10 10.08 6.73 9.15
C VAL A 10 10.19 7.59 10.40
N ALA A 11 9.08 8.18 10.84
CA ALA A 11 9.03 8.94 12.07
C ALA A 11 9.73 8.15 13.16
N SER A 12 10.89 8.66 13.61
CA SER A 12 11.65 8.14 14.72
C SER A 12 10.88 8.46 16.00
N LEU A 13 9.98 7.57 16.40
CA LEU A 13 9.55 7.49 17.77
C LEU A 13 10.77 7.06 18.61
N PRO A 14 10.97 7.61 19.82
CA PRO A 14 12.11 7.27 20.64
C PRO A 14 12.16 5.78 20.92
N LEU A 15 13.25 5.15 20.51
CA LEU A 15 13.60 3.75 20.79
C LEU A 15 14.12 3.64 22.23
N ASP A 16 13.28 3.97 23.21
CA ASP A 16 13.50 3.63 24.60
C ASP A 16 12.39 2.69 25.06
N ALA A 17 12.48 1.47 24.63
CA ALA A 17 11.89 0.35 25.34
C ALA A 17 12.68 -0.91 24.97
N THR A 18 13.23 -1.58 25.93
CA THR A 18 13.50 -3.00 25.96
C THR A 18 12.19 -3.75 25.72
N ALA A 19 11.59 -3.55 24.58
CA ALA A 19 10.36 -4.21 24.17
C ALA A 19 10.74 -5.52 23.51
N HIS A 20 11.03 -6.51 24.33
CA HIS A 20 10.86 -7.89 23.97
C HIS A 20 9.36 -8.08 23.74
N ASP A 21 8.98 -8.52 22.53
CA ASP A 21 7.64 -8.91 22.11
C ASP A 21 6.63 -7.76 21.85
N LEU A 22 6.73 -7.13 20.67
CA LEU A 22 5.65 -6.29 20.14
C LEU A 22 4.34 -7.08 19.99
N ILE A 23 4.42 -8.40 19.90
CA ILE A 23 3.28 -9.31 19.81
C ILE A 23 3.28 -10.23 21.02
N THR A 24 2.40 -9.99 21.97
CA THR A 24 2.15 -10.87 23.10
C THR A 24 1.27 -12.06 22.69
N ALA A 25 1.23 -13.11 23.49
CA ALA A 25 0.34 -14.25 23.27
C ALA A 25 -1.13 -13.83 23.24
N GLU A 26 -1.54 -12.90 24.11
CA GLU A 26 -2.90 -12.34 24.14
C GLU A 26 -3.23 -11.56 22.86
N THR A 27 -2.31 -10.70 22.41
CA THR A 27 -2.45 -9.95 21.16
C THR A 27 -2.57 -10.89 19.96
N ALA A 28 -1.74 -11.94 19.90
CA ALA A 28 -1.80 -12.94 18.85
C ALA A 28 -3.16 -13.67 18.82
N GLN A 29 -3.67 -14.08 19.99
CA GLN A 29 -4.99 -14.73 20.09
C GLN A 29 -6.12 -13.79 19.64
N THR A 30 -6.06 -12.52 20.01
CA THR A 30 -7.05 -11.51 19.60
C THR A 30 -7.09 -11.37 18.08
N TYR A 31 -5.94 -11.25 17.43
CA TYR A 31 -5.87 -11.19 15.97
C TYR A 31 -6.38 -12.46 15.30
N LEU A 32 -5.99 -13.62 15.80
CA LEU A 32 -6.45 -14.90 15.24
C LEU A 32 -7.96 -15.07 15.36
N ALA A 33 -8.57 -14.63 16.47
CA ALA A 33 -10.02 -14.64 16.64
C ALA A 33 -10.72 -13.70 15.64
N ALA A 34 -10.18 -12.50 15.40
CA ALA A 34 -10.70 -11.55 14.41
C ALA A 34 -10.62 -12.10 12.98
N VAL A 35 -9.47 -12.72 12.62
CA VAL A 35 -9.28 -13.40 11.34
C VAL A 35 -10.30 -14.53 11.15
N ALA A 36 -10.44 -15.41 12.14
CA ALA A 36 -11.39 -16.53 12.09
C ALA A 36 -12.85 -16.05 11.94
N ALA A 37 -13.25 -15.00 12.66
CA ALA A 37 -14.59 -14.42 12.56
C ALA A 37 -14.87 -13.88 11.15
N SER A 38 -13.91 -13.12 10.59
CA SER A 38 -14.03 -12.58 9.24
C SER A 38 -14.12 -13.70 8.20
N GLN A 39 -13.26 -14.72 8.29
CA GLN A 39 -13.26 -15.86 7.38
C GLN A 39 -14.55 -16.68 7.45
N LYS A 40 -15.11 -16.87 8.65
CA LYS A 40 -16.41 -17.52 8.81
C LYS A 40 -17.50 -16.79 8.04
N THR A 41 -17.53 -15.46 8.11
CA THR A 41 -18.49 -14.64 7.35
C THR A 41 -18.24 -14.72 5.85
N ILE A 42 -16.98 -14.67 5.42
CA ILE A 42 -16.56 -14.77 4.00
C ILE A 42 -16.99 -16.11 3.39
N ALA A 43 -16.81 -17.22 4.13
CA ALA A 43 -17.15 -18.56 3.69
C ALA A 43 -18.66 -18.85 3.76
N SER A 44 -19.44 -18.01 4.41
CA SER A 44 -20.88 -18.19 4.55
C SER A 44 -21.62 -17.94 3.24
N LYS A 45 -22.90 -18.39 3.18
CA LYS A 45 -23.83 -18.08 2.05
C LYS A 45 -24.47 -16.69 2.20
N GLU A 46 -23.95 -15.84 3.05
CA GLU A 46 -24.45 -14.50 3.26
C GLU A 46 -24.35 -13.63 1.99
N PRO A 47 -25.25 -12.64 1.83
CA PRO A 47 -25.22 -11.74 0.68
C PRO A 47 -23.89 -10.97 0.56
N ALA A 48 -23.57 -10.51 -0.65
CA ALA A 48 -22.38 -9.71 -0.93
C ALA A 48 -22.23 -8.50 0.01
N ALA A 49 -23.35 -7.85 0.37
CA ALA A 49 -23.38 -6.71 1.28
C ALA A 49 -22.84 -7.03 2.69
N LYS A 50 -22.93 -8.28 3.15
CA LYS A 50 -22.34 -8.72 4.43
C LYS A 50 -20.93 -9.27 4.28
N ARG A 51 -20.61 -9.90 3.14
CA ARG A 51 -19.28 -10.44 2.90
C ARG A 51 -18.24 -9.38 2.54
N ALA A 52 -18.66 -8.29 1.89
CA ALA A 52 -17.73 -7.22 1.52
C ALA A 52 -17.09 -6.54 2.76
N PRO A 53 -17.84 -6.15 3.83
CA PRO A 53 -17.24 -5.69 5.07
C PRO A 53 -16.30 -6.73 5.71
N ALA A 54 -16.64 -8.02 5.69
CA ALA A 54 -15.79 -9.06 6.27
C ALA A 54 -14.44 -9.18 5.53
N HIS A 55 -14.41 -9.05 4.20
CA HIS A 55 -13.17 -8.97 3.45
C HIS A 55 -12.37 -7.71 3.81
N PHE A 56 -13.04 -6.57 3.97
CA PHE A 56 -12.40 -5.33 4.37
C PHE A 56 -11.75 -5.43 5.76
N GLU A 57 -12.49 -5.91 6.75
CA GLU A 57 -11.96 -6.07 8.11
C GLU A 57 -10.83 -7.11 8.18
N LEU A 58 -10.91 -8.20 7.42
CA LEU A 58 -9.81 -9.15 7.32
C LEU A 58 -8.55 -8.49 6.74
N GLY A 59 -8.70 -7.69 5.69
CA GLY A 59 -7.59 -6.93 5.11
C GLY A 59 -6.93 -6.00 6.12
N LYS A 60 -7.71 -5.23 6.88
CA LYS A 60 -7.22 -4.35 7.95
C LYS A 60 -6.47 -5.11 9.04
N THR A 61 -7.06 -6.18 9.55
CA THR A 61 -6.42 -7.02 10.57
C THR A 61 -5.06 -7.53 10.10
N LEU A 62 -4.97 -7.99 8.86
CA LEU A 62 -3.70 -8.47 8.28
C LEU A 62 -2.69 -7.34 8.05
N GLU A 63 -3.13 -6.12 7.73
CA GLU A 63 -2.23 -4.95 7.68
C GLU A 63 -1.64 -4.63 9.06
N GLU A 64 -2.44 -4.61 10.10
CA GLU A 64 -2.00 -4.36 11.47
C GLU A 64 -0.97 -5.41 11.92
N ILE A 65 -1.26 -6.69 11.68
CA ILE A 65 -0.32 -7.80 11.96
C ILE A 65 0.98 -7.61 11.16
N ARG A 66 0.89 -7.32 9.88
CA ARG A 66 2.04 -7.07 9.01
C ARG A 66 2.92 -5.95 9.53
N GLU A 67 2.32 -4.84 9.94
CA GLU A 67 3.05 -3.69 10.48
C GLU A 67 3.79 -4.04 11.76
N LEU A 68 3.15 -4.76 12.68
CA LEU A 68 3.78 -5.21 13.92
C LEU A 68 4.95 -6.15 13.63
N LEU A 69 4.77 -7.14 12.76
CA LEU A 69 5.83 -8.07 12.37
C LEU A 69 6.99 -7.37 11.66
N ASN A 70 6.71 -6.41 10.79
CA ASN A 70 7.76 -5.64 10.09
C ASN A 70 8.52 -4.70 11.04
N ARG A 71 7.87 -4.14 12.06
CA ARG A 71 8.56 -3.39 13.13
C ARG A 71 9.48 -4.30 13.93
N ASP A 72 9.02 -5.50 14.28
CA ASP A 72 9.80 -6.50 14.99
C ASP A 72 11.03 -6.92 14.16
N LEU A 73 10.84 -7.16 12.86
CA LEU A 73 11.92 -7.40 11.91
C LEU A 73 12.93 -6.24 11.83
N ALA A 74 12.46 -5.01 11.79
CA ALA A 74 13.32 -3.83 11.72
C ALA A 74 14.15 -3.66 13.00
N ALA A 75 13.56 -3.96 14.16
CA ALA A 75 14.23 -3.85 15.45
C ALA A 75 15.27 -4.97 15.69
N HIS A 76 15.00 -6.20 15.24
CA HIS A 76 15.77 -7.38 15.62
C HIS A 76 16.44 -8.13 14.45
N GLY A 77 16.22 -7.68 13.20
CA GLY A 77 16.74 -8.33 11.99
C GLY A 77 16.07 -9.66 11.62
N LYS A 78 15.19 -10.17 12.46
CA LYS A 78 14.40 -11.39 12.26
C LYS A 78 13.13 -11.30 13.11
N VAL A 79 12.06 -11.95 12.69
CA VAL A 79 10.90 -12.16 13.56
C VAL A 79 11.35 -13.04 14.71
N GLN A 80 11.40 -12.48 15.90
CA GLN A 80 11.81 -13.18 17.11
C GLN A 80 10.62 -13.35 18.03
N GLY A 81 10.59 -14.49 18.70
CA GLY A 81 9.60 -14.79 19.72
C GLY A 81 8.60 -15.85 19.30
N LEU A 82 8.23 -16.67 20.26
CA LEU A 82 7.23 -17.74 20.09
C LEU A 82 5.86 -17.19 19.65
N PRO A 83 5.34 -16.06 20.22
CA PRO A 83 4.06 -15.53 19.82
C PRO A 83 4.01 -15.08 18.36
N SER A 84 5.07 -14.43 17.84
CA SER A 84 5.14 -13.97 16.45
C SER A 84 5.17 -15.15 15.48
N ASN A 85 6.02 -16.15 15.74
CA ASN A 85 6.11 -17.36 14.92
C ASN A 85 4.80 -18.17 14.94
N TYR A 86 4.19 -18.29 16.11
CA TYR A 86 2.89 -18.94 16.26
C TYR A 86 1.81 -18.20 15.45
N LEU A 87 1.76 -16.88 15.54
CA LEU A 87 0.79 -16.06 14.79
C LEU A 87 0.92 -16.30 13.29
N VAL A 88 2.13 -16.23 12.72
CA VAL A 88 2.36 -16.44 11.29
C VAL A 88 1.95 -17.85 10.84
N ALA A 89 2.33 -18.89 11.60
CA ALA A 89 1.98 -20.27 11.29
C ALA A 89 0.45 -20.49 11.35
N GLU A 90 -0.21 -19.89 12.34
CA GLU A 90 -1.64 -20.02 12.53
C GLU A 90 -2.45 -19.27 11.46
N LEU A 91 -2.00 -18.09 11.03
CA LEU A 91 -2.58 -17.38 9.89
C LEU A 91 -2.51 -18.21 8.60
N GLN A 92 -1.37 -18.88 8.36
CA GLN A 92 -1.24 -19.78 7.23
C GLN A 92 -2.21 -20.96 7.33
N ARG A 93 -2.34 -21.57 8.51
CA ARG A 93 -3.26 -22.68 8.77
C ARG A 93 -4.72 -22.25 8.60
N GLN A 94 -5.08 -21.04 8.96
CA GLN A 94 -6.40 -20.47 8.76
C GLN A 94 -6.66 -20.01 7.30
N GLY A 95 -5.71 -20.15 6.39
CA GLY A 95 -5.87 -19.72 4.99
C GLY A 95 -5.81 -18.21 4.76
N ALA A 96 -5.19 -17.47 5.67
CA ALA A 96 -4.91 -16.03 5.56
C ALA A 96 -3.39 -15.74 5.66
N PRO A 97 -2.55 -16.37 4.82
CA PRO A 97 -1.10 -16.20 4.91
C PRO A 97 -0.70 -14.76 4.62
N LEU A 98 0.33 -14.28 5.33
CA LEU A 98 1.00 -13.05 4.99
C LEU A 98 1.98 -13.29 3.84
N ALA A 99 2.04 -12.36 2.89
CA ALA A 99 2.96 -12.44 1.77
C ALA A 99 4.38 -12.04 2.22
N TRP A 100 5.31 -13.01 2.19
CA TRP A 100 6.73 -12.72 2.46
C TRP A 100 7.44 -12.29 1.19
N SER A 101 8.20 -11.21 1.24
CA SER A 101 9.06 -10.75 0.15
C SER A 101 10.53 -11.07 0.46
N GLU A 102 11.10 -12.05 -0.24
CA GLU A 102 12.52 -12.40 -0.11
C GLU A 102 13.44 -11.22 -0.49
N LYS A 103 13.09 -10.52 -1.57
CA LYS A 103 13.86 -9.35 -2.06
C LYS A 103 13.93 -8.25 -1.00
N ARG A 104 12.84 -8.01 -0.27
CA ARG A 104 12.74 -6.91 0.72
C ARG A 104 12.94 -7.38 2.14
N ARG A 105 12.97 -8.68 2.36
CA ARG A 105 13.05 -9.31 3.67
C ARG A 105 12.01 -8.75 4.65
N ARG A 106 10.78 -8.61 4.17
CA ARG A 106 9.63 -8.13 4.95
C ARG A 106 8.33 -8.70 4.44
N TYR A 107 7.29 -8.61 5.26
CA TYR A 107 5.93 -8.94 4.84
C TYR A 107 5.34 -7.82 3.98
N GLY A 108 4.78 -8.18 2.83
CA GLY A 108 4.09 -7.30 1.89
C GLY A 108 2.61 -7.12 2.24
N ALA A 109 1.93 -6.23 1.52
CA ALA A 109 0.52 -5.94 1.73
C ALA A 109 -0.39 -7.06 1.19
N ASN A 110 -1.38 -7.45 1.98
CA ASN A 110 -2.40 -8.43 1.60
C ASN A 110 -3.58 -7.75 0.88
N THR A 111 -3.28 -7.07 -0.24
CA THR A 111 -4.25 -6.22 -0.96
C THR A 111 -5.42 -6.98 -1.56
N GLN A 112 -5.32 -8.28 -1.73
CA GLN A 112 -6.36 -9.15 -2.29
C GLN A 112 -7.71 -9.07 -1.55
N TYR A 113 -7.70 -8.81 -0.26
CA TYR A 113 -8.92 -8.71 0.53
C TYR A 113 -9.65 -7.39 0.28
N PHE A 114 -8.94 -6.29 0.11
CA PHE A 114 -9.53 -5.01 -0.29
C PHE A 114 -10.08 -5.07 -1.72
N GLU A 115 -9.38 -5.74 -2.63
CA GLU A 115 -9.85 -5.98 -3.99
C GLU A 115 -11.15 -6.78 -4.01
N ARG A 116 -11.25 -7.86 -3.22
CA ARG A 116 -12.47 -8.66 -3.08
C ARG A 116 -13.61 -7.88 -2.44
N SER A 117 -13.32 -7.06 -1.43
CA SER A 117 -14.32 -6.17 -0.83
C SER A 117 -14.91 -5.22 -1.87
N LEU A 118 -14.07 -4.58 -2.69
CA LEU A 118 -14.49 -3.69 -3.77
C LEU A 118 -15.27 -4.42 -4.87
N ALA A 119 -14.88 -5.64 -5.23
CA ALA A 119 -15.58 -6.45 -6.22
C ALA A 119 -17.00 -6.80 -5.77
N LEU A 120 -17.19 -7.01 -4.46
CA LEU A 120 -18.50 -7.32 -3.88
C LEU A 120 -19.38 -6.09 -3.63
N ALA A 121 -18.79 -4.93 -3.31
CA ALA A 121 -19.52 -3.71 -2.96
C ALA A 121 -18.73 -2.44 -3.34
N SER A 122 -18.60 -2.16 -4.63
CA SER A 122 -17.83 -1.01 -5.15
C SER A 122 -18.36 0.38 -4.73
N ARG A 123 -19.59 0.46 -4.24
CA ARG A 123 -20.23 1.67 -3.72
C ARG A 123 -20.67 1.54 -2.25
N GLY A 124 -20.20 0.49 -1.57
CA GLY A 124 -20.50 0.26 -0.15
C GLY A 124 -19.80 1.29 0.77
N PRO A 125 -20.14 1.28 2.07
CA PRO A 125 -19.58 2.23 3.04
C PRO A 125 -18.06 2.16 3.18
N HIS A 126 -17.45 1.00 2.93
CA HIS A 126 -16.00 0.81 3.00
C HIS A 126 -15.29 0.96 1.64
N ALA A 127 -16.00 1.29 0.55
CA ALA A 127 -15.42 1.26 -0.79
C ALA A 127 -14.30 2.29 -0.99
N THR A 128 -14.39 3.47 -0.35
CA THR A 128 -13.33 4.49 -0.44
C THR A 128 -12.09 4.04 0.32
N ASP A 129 -12.26 3.57 1.57
CA ASP A 129 -11.14 3.11 2.41
C ASP A 129 -10.49 1.84 1.84
N ALA A 130 -11.28 0.87 1.38
CA ALA A 130 -10.75 -0.31 0.69
C ALA A 130 -9.95 0.05 -0.56
N GLY A 131 -10.45 1.03 -1.36
CA GLY A 131 -9.73 1.54 -2.53
C GLY A 131 -8.42 2.22 -2.18
N LEU A 132 -8.43 3.05 -1.13
CA LEU A 132 -7.23 3.72 -0.63
C LEU A 132 -6.18 2.71 -0.17
N ARG A 133 -6.55 1.76 0.69
CA ARG A 133 -5.65 0.70 1.18
C ARG A 133 -5.12 -0.19 0.05
N LEU A 134 -5.95 -0.52 -0.94
CA LEU A 134 -5.54 -1.24 -2.13
C LEU A 134 -4.49 -0.46 -2.93
N LEU A 135 -4.72 0.83 -3.17
CA LEU A 135 -3.78 1.70 -3.89
C LEU A 135 -2.46 1.83 -3.15
N LEU A 136 -2.52 2.19 -1.86
CA LEU A 136 -1.33 2.35 -1.00
C LEU A 136 -0.52 1.06 -0.91
N GLY A 137 -1.19 -0.07 -0.63
CA GLY A 137 -0.53 -1.36 -0.49
C GLY A 137 0.20 -1.76 -1.77
N ARG A 138 -0.44 -1.66 -2.94
CA ARG A 138 0.18 -1.97 -4.23
C ARG A 138 1.32 -1.03 -4.57
N PHE A 139 1.10 0.27 -4.37
CA PHE A 139 2.11 1.28 -4.68
C PHE A 139 3.36 1.09 -3.82
N TYR A 140 3.22 1.04 -2.49
CA TYR A 140 4.37 0.92 -1.60
C TYR A 140 5.04 -0.45 -1.62
N ASP A 141 4.32 -1.51 -2.00
CA ASP A 141 4.95 -2.80 -2.27
C ASP A 141 5.74 -2.82 -3.58
N SER A 142 5.40 -1.96 -4.54
CA SER A 142 6.17 -1.78 -5.77
C SER A 142 7.24 -0.69 -5.67
N PHE A 143 7.18 0.15 -4.64
CA PHE A 143 8.08 1.31 -4.50
C PHE A 143 9.46 0.86 -4.02
N GLU A 144 10.47 1.12 -4.83
CA GLU A 144 11.88 0.92 -4.51
C GLU A 144 12.60 2.27 -4.33
N SER A 145 13.93 2.24 -4.21
CA SER A 145 14.76 3.44 -4.11
C SER A 145 14.62 4.39 -5.31
N ASP A 146 14.28 3.85 -6.48
CA ASP A 146 13.90 4.63 -7.67
C ASP A 146 12.37 4.57 -7.83
N PRO A 147 11.67 5.70 -7.66
CA PRO A 147 10.21 5.74 -7.77
C PRO A 147 9.70 5.39 -9.17
N LEU A 148 10.56 5.42 -10.18
CA LEU A 148 10.23 5.11 -11.58
C LEU A 148 10.64 3.70 -12.01
N ALA A 149 11.51 3.03 -11.24
CA ALA A 149 11.86 1.64 -11.47
C ALA A 149 10.75 0.72 -11.03
N VAL A 150 10.07 0.11 -11.99
CA VAL A 150 8.95 -0.81 -11.74
C VAL A 150 9.04 -2.01 -12.66
N ASP A 151 8.97 -3.19 -12.05
CA ASP A 151 8.84 -4.47 -12.77
C ASP A 151 7.36 -4.82 -13.05
N GLU A 152 6.46 -3.86 -12.89
CA GLU A 152 5.03 -4.07 -12.98
C GLU A 152 4.57 -4.16 -14.43
N ALA A 153 3.73 -5.16 -14.75
CA ALA A 153 3.14 -5.29 -16.07
C ALA A 153 2.14 -4.16 -16.35
N TRP A 154 2.06 -3.73 -17.63
CA TRP A 154 1.17 -2.66 -18.05
C TRP A 154 -0.28 -2.78 -17.55
N PRO A 155 -0.96 -3.95 -17.61
CA PRO A 155 -2.34 -4.06 -17.11
C PRO A 155 -2.48 -3.72 -15.62
N GLN A 156 -1.49 -4.07 -14.81
CA GLN A 156 -1.46 -3.76 -13.37
C GLN A 156 -1.27 -2.26 -13.14
N LEU A 157 -0.32 -1.64 -13.83
CA LEU A 157 -0.08 -0.20 -13.78
C LEU A 157 -1.32 0.59 -14.22
N ALA A 158 -1.96 0.20 -15.33
CA ALA A 158 -3.19 0.82 -15.82
C ALA A 158 -4.35 0.71 -14.81
N ALA A 159 -4.48 -0.45 -14.14
CA ALA A 159 -5.49 -0.64 -13.11
C ALA A 159 -5.24 0.26 -11.88
N GLN A 160 -3.98 0.47 -11.48
CA GLN A 160 -3.64 1.39 -10.39
C GLN A 160 -3.92 2.85 -10.76
N ILE A 161 -3.59 3.28 -11.98
CA ILE A 161 -3.91 4.61 -12.49
C ILE A 161 -5.43 4.84 -12.41
N ALA A 162 -6.21 3.93 -12.96
CA ALA A 162 -7.67 4.02 -12.92
C ALA A 162 -8.23 4.04 -11.49
N LEU A 163 -7.59 3.35 -10.55
CA LEU A 163 -7.97 3.39 -9.14
C LEU A 163 -7.62 4.75 -8.52
N ALA A 164 -6.43 5.27 -8.75
CA ALA A 164 -6.00 6.59 -8.25
C ALA A 164 -6.91 7.71 -8.79
N GLU A 165 -7.22 7.71 -10.09
CA GLU A 165 -8.15 8.68 -10.71
C GLU A 165 -9.56 8.62 -10.08
N ARG A 166 -10.09 7.41 -9.84
CA ARG A 166 -11.40 7.25 -9.17
C ARG A 166 -11.39 7.74 -7.71
N LEU A 167 -10.29 7.56 -7.00
CA LEU A 167 -10.15 8.04 -5.62
C LEU A 167 -9.99 9.56 -5.58
N ALA A 168 -9.18 10.13 -6.47
CA ALA A 168 -9.01 11.58 -6.59
C ALA A 168 -10.33 12.32 -6.88
N ALA A 169 -11.28 11.67 -7.57
CA ALA A 169 -12.61 12.20 -7.81
C ALA A 169 -13.57 12.13 -6.61
N ARG A 170 -13.13 11.53 -5.48
CA ARG A 170 -13.95 11.44 -4.26
C ARG A 170 -13.60 12.55 -3.27
N ASP A 171 -14.51 12.78 -2.34
CA ASP A 171 -14.20 13.61 -1.18
C ASP A 171 -13.34 12.80 -0.19
N LEU A 172 -12.04 13.16 -0.12
CA LEU A 172 -11.06 12.53 0.73
C LEU A 172 -10.57 13.53 1.79
N PRO A 173 -10.22 13.07 3.01
CA PRO A 173 -9.46 13.86 3.96
C PRO A 173 -8.17 14.41 3.34
N GLY A 174 -7.68 15.56 3.82
CA GLY A 174 -6.57 16.27 3.18
C GLY A 174 -5.30 15.45 2.99
N ASP A 175 -4.89 14.69 4.01
CA ASP A 175 -3.73 13.80 3.98
C ASP A 175 -3.91 12.62 3.01
N ALA A 176 -5.10 12.01 2.97
CA ALA A 176 -5.42 10.96 2.01
C ALA A 176 -5.51 11.50 0.57
N ARG A 177 -6.01 12.73 0.40
CA ARG A 177 -6.02 13.39 -0.90
C ARG A 177 -4.61 13.65 -1.41
N GLU A 178 -3.75 14.24 -0.59
CA GLU A 178 -2.35 14.47 -0.92
C GLU A 178 -1.65 13.17 -1.34
N GLU A 179 -1.88 12.09 -0.59
CA GLU A 179 -1.31 10.78 -0.87
C GLU A 179 -1.76 10.23 -2.23
N VAL A 180 -3.05 10.28 -2.53
CA VAL A 180 -3.62 9.80 -3.79
C VAL A 180 -3.09 10.60 -4.98
N GLU A 181 -2.99 11.92 -4.85
CA GLU A 181 -2.49 12.80 -5.90
C GLU A 181 -0.99 12.59 -6.13
N PHE A 182 -0.22 12.42 -5.06
CA PHE A 182 1.20 12.05 -5.14
C PHE A 182 1.41 10.73 -5.89
N ILE A 183 0.68 9.68 -5.47
CA ILE A 183 0.75 8.37 -6.12
C ILE A 183 0.33 8.46 -7.58
N GLY A 184 -0.78 9.13 -7.87
CA GLY A 184 -1.26 9.36 -9.24
C GLY A 184 -0.23 10.02 -10.13
N THR A 185 0.50 11.01 -9.60
CA THR A 185 1.59 11.69 -10.30
C THR A 185 2.70 10.72 -10.70
N ILE A 186 3.16 9.87 -9.77
CA ILE A 186 4.20 8.87 -10.04
C ILE A 186 3.70 7.80 -11.02
N LEU A 187 2.46 7.33 -10.86
CA LEU A 187 1.89 6.31 -11.75
C LEU A 187 1.80 6.83 -13.20
N HIS A 188 1.42 8.08 -13.41
CA HIS A 188 1.45 8.68 -14.74
C HIS A 188 2.87 8.85 -15.29
N ALA A 189 3.85 9.21 -14.46
CA ALA A 189 5.25 9.25 -14.87
C ALA A 189 5.76 7.86 -15.28
N ARG A 190 5.47 6.82 -14.51
CA ARG A 190 5.75 5.41 -14.86
C ARG A 190 5.09 5.02 -16.19
N ALA A 191 3.82 5.39 -16.37
CA ALA A 191 3.07 5.07 -17.59
C ALA A 191 3.62 5.77 -18.83
N SER A 192 4.22 6.95 -18.69
CA SER A 192 4.91 7.62 -19.82
C SER A 192 6.11 6.84 -20.35
N LEU A 193 6.67 5.94 -19.53
CA LEU A 193 7.78 5.06 -19.90
C LEU A 193 7.32 3.68 -20.38
N ARG A 194 6.15 3.22 -19.94
CA ARG A 194 5.74 1.81 -20.04
C ARG A 194 4.48 1.56 -20.87
N ALA A 195 3.68 2.58 -21.17
CA ALA A 195 2.48 2.40 -21.97
C ALA A 195 2.82 1.78 -23.34
N PRO A 196 1.97 0.89 -23.89
CA PRO A 196 2.31 0.07 -25.06
C PRO A 196 2.53 0.92 -26.33
N ASP A 197 1.80 2.00 -26.52
CA ASP A 197 1.92 2.85 -27.69
C ASP A 197 2.47 4.25 -27.37
N ALA A 198 3.08 4.88 -28.38
CA ALA A 198 3.72 6.18 -28.22
C ALA A 198 2.72 7.32 -27.92
N GLY A 199 1.47 7.19 -28.40
CA GLY A 199 0.41 8.17 -28.10
C GLY A 199 0.03 8.14 -26.62
N ALA A 200 -0.20 6.94 -26.08
CA ALA A 200 -0.48 6.75 -24.66
C ALA A 200 0.70 7.23 -23.80
N ARG A 201 1.96 6.91 -24.16
CA ARG A 201 3.14 7.41 -23.44
C ARG A 201 3.16 8.94 -23.37
N ARG A 202 2.99 9.63 -24.52
CA ARG A 202 2.92 11.10 -24.55
C ARG A 202 1.77 11.64 -23.70
N GLY A 203 0.59 11.03 -23.79
CA GLY A 203 -0.58 11.42 -23.00
C GLY A 203 -0.31 11.32 -21.50
N HIS A 204 0.28 10.22 -21.03
CA HIS A 204 0.66 10.06 -19.63
C HIS A 204 1.77 11.03 -19.21
N GLY A 205 2.76 11.28 -20.06
CA GLY A 205 3.81 12.27 -19.79
C GLY A 205 3.25 13.68 -19.61
N THR A 206 2.30 14.09 -20.45
CA THR A 206 1.60 15.37 -20.29
C THR A 206 0.83 15.45 -18.99
N ARG A 207 0.07 14.40 -18.63
CA ARG A 207 -0.67 14.33 -17.35
C ARG A 207 0.29 14.36 -16.15
N ALA A 208 1.40 13.66 -16.22
CA ALA A 208 2.41 13.68 -15.16
C ALA A 208 2.96 15.09 -14.92
N ARG A 209 3.32 15.83 -15.98
CA ARG A 209 3.82 17.21 -15.86
C ARG A 209 2.76 18.13 -15.24
N GLN A 210 1.50 18.01 -15.67
CA GLN A 210 0.39 18.76 -15.09
C GLN A 210 0.18 18.43 -13.62
N ALA A 211 0.20 17.14 -13.26
CA ALA A 211 0.06 16.68 -11.88
C ALA A 211 1.21 17.16 -10.98
N ILE A 212 2.46 17.15 -11.47
CA ILE A 212 3.61 17.72 -10.75
C ILE A 212 3.38 19.20 -10.44
N ALA A 213 2.98 20.00 -11.44
CA ALA A 213 2.76 21.42 -11.23
C ALA A 213 1.61 21.69 -10.25
N ALA A 214 0.52 20.93 -10.35
CA ALA A 214 -0.62 21.03 -9.45
C ALA A 214 -0.24 20.63 -8.02
N PHE A 215 0.50 19.52 -7.83
CA PHE A 215 0.95 19.05 -6.53
C PHE A 215 1.85 20.06 -5.83
N GLU A 216 2.83 20.63 -6.54
CA GLU A 216 3.73 21.65 -5.98
C GLU A 216 3.01 22.93 -5.56
N ALA A 217 1.96 23.32 -6.31
CA ALA A 217 1.13 24.49 -6.00
C ALA A 217 0.20 24.24 -4.81
N GLN A 218 -0.39 23.05 -4.72
CA GLN A 218 -1.38 22.70 -3.71
C GLN A 218 -0.76 22.30 -2.37
N TYR A 219 0.43 21.68 -2.40
CA TYR A 219 1.13 21.17 -1.21
C TYR A 219 2.55 21.73 -1.06
N PRO A 220 2.70 23.06 -0.87
CA PRO A 220 4.01 23.71 -0.84
C PRO A 220 4.92 23.20 0.30
N ASP A 221 4.34 22.73 1.39
CA ASP A 221 5.05 22.26 2.60
C ASP A 221 5.21 20.73 2.65
N SER A 222 4.74 20.00 1.63
CA SER A 222 4.84 18.55 1.58
C SER A 222 6.27 18.07 1.41
N LEU A 223 6.70 17.12 2.25
CA LEU A 223 7.99 16.44 2.09
C LEU A 223 8.09 15.65 0.78
N ARG A 224 6.94 15.20 0.23
CA ARG A 224 6.87 14.49 -1.05
C ARG A 224 7.26 15.36 -2.24
N ARG A 225 7.16 16.68 -2.09
CA ARG A 225 7.59 17.65 -3.08
C ARG A 225 9.06 17.48 -3.48
N ALA A 226 9.91 16.95 -2.58
CA ALA A 226 11.31 16.68 -2.86
C ALA A 226 11.54 15.71 -4.03
N LEU A 227 10.54 14.90 -4.40
CA LEU A 227 10.63 13.98 -5.54
C LEU A 227 10.21 14.62 -6.89
N MET A 228 9.52 15.75 -6.88
CA MET A 228 8.96 16.36 -8.09
C MET A 228 10.06 16.79 -9.11
N PRO A 229 11.20 17.37 -8.70
CA PRO A 229 12.29 17.67 -9.61
C PRO A 229 12.84 16.44 -10.33
N LEU A 230 13.00 15.32 -9.62
CA LEU A 230 13.48 14.06 -10.18
C LEU A 230 12.52 13.51 -11.25
N LEU A 231 11.20 13.53 -10.95
CA LEU A 231 10.17 13.11 -11.90
C LEU A 231 10.20 13.99 -13.16
N ARG A 232 10.33 15.31 -13.01
CA ARG A 232 10.39 16.26 -14.11
C ARG A 232 11.61 16.00 -14.99
N GLU A 233 12.79 15.86 -14.39
CA GLU A 233 14.03 15.55 -15.12
C GLU A 233 13.90 14.27 -15.96
N THR A 234 13.27 13.24 -15.41
CA THR A 234 13.06 11.98 -16.14
C THR A 234 12.09 12.15 -17.30
N LEU A 235 11.01 12.91 -17.11
CA LEU A 235 10.02 13.18 -18.15
C LEU A 235 10.57 14.03 -19.29
N ASP A 236 11.59 14.85 -19.04
CA ASP A 236 12.21 15.71 -20.04
C ASP A 236 13.28 14.99 -20.87
N LYS A 237 13.79 13.86 -20.37
CA LYS A 237 14.76 13.01 -21.08
C LYS A 237 14.11 12.00 -22.03
N ASN A 238 12.79 11.81 -21.95
CA ASN A 238 12.00 10.84 -22.73
C ASN A 238 10.89 11.50 -23.53
#